data_c4aac1312f8438bb717b191232b30db6
#
_entry.id   c4aac1312f8438bb717b191232b30db6
#
_cell.length_a   1.000
_cell.length_b   1.000
_cell.length_c   1.000
_cell.angle_alpha   90.00
_cell.angle_beta   90.00
_cell.angle_gamma   90.00
#
_symmetry.space_group_name_H-M   'P 1'
#
loop_
_entity.id
_entity.type
_entity.pdbx_description
1 polymer ?
#
loop_
_entity_poly.entity_id
_entity_poly.type
_entity_poly.pdbx_seq_one_letter_code
_entity_poly.pdbx_strand_id
1 'polypeptide(L)' 'MNDLIESLITEFKKQKIIRGNIYDNFMFFSYKTLGADKDDKYKHTRASILEFMTHNKNEILLKLTRN' A
#
# COMPACT_ATOMS: atom_id res chain seq x y z
N MET A 1 -3.86 1.20 12.87
CA MET A 1 -2.97 1.29 11.70
C MET A 1 -2.94 2.71 11.18
N ASN A 2 -1.93 3.07 10.43
CA ASN A 2 -1.77 4.43 9.87
C ASN A 2 -2.94 4.79 8.95
N ASP A 3 -3.48 6.00 9.09
CA ASP A 3 -4.63 6.45 8.29
C ASP A 3 -4.36 6.45 6.79
N LEU A 4 -3.14 6.78 6.39
CA LEU A 4 -2.77 6.77 4.97
C LEU A 4 -2.80 5.36 4.42
N ILE A 5 -2.32 4.40 5.18
CA ILE A 5 -2.34 3.00 4.76
C ILE A 5 -3.76 2.47 4.68
N GLU A 6 -4.61 2.85 5.62
CA GLU A 6 -6.04 2.50 5.57
C GLU A 6 -6.68 3.04 4.29
N SER A 7 -6.38 4.29 3.95
CA SER A 7 -6.88 4.90 2.72
C SER A 7 -6.38 4.18 1.48
N LEU A 8 -5.11 3.80 1.47
CA LEU A 8 -4.53 3.06 0.34
C LEU A 8 -5.20 1.70 0.18
N ILE A 9 -5.46 1.01 1.29
CA ILE A 9 -6.14 -0.28 1.26
C ILE A 9 -7.55 -0.12 0.69
N THR A 10 -8.28 0.89 1.15
CA THR A 10 -9.63 1.16 0.68
C THR A 10 -9.65 1.41 -0.83
N GLU A 11 -8.76 2.26 -1.32
CA GLU A 11 -8.68 2.59 -2.73
C GLU A 11 -8.25 1.39 -3.57
N PHE A 12 -7.29 0.62 -3.07
CA PHE A 12 -6.82 -0.57 -3.77
C PHE A 12 -7.93 -1.61 -3.93
N LYS A 13 -8.71 -1.82 -2.88
CA LYS A 13 -9.78 -2.81 -2.90
C LYS A 13 -10.87 -2.45 -3.91
N LYS A 14 -11.07 -1.17 -4.17
CA LYS A 14 -12.04 -0.73 -5.19
C LYS A 14 -11.67 -1.20 -6.60
N GLN A 15 -10.40 -1.47 -6.86
CA GLN A 15 -9.93 -1.87 -8.18
C GLN A 15 -10.19 -3.33 -8.49
N LYS A 16 -10.52 -4.14 -7.47
CA LYS A 16 -10.87 -5.55 -7.64
C LYS A 16 -9.83 -6.34 -8.43
N ILE A 17 -8.56 -6.11 -8.10
CA ILE A 17 -7.44 -6.82 -8.73
C ILE A 17 -7.42 -8.25 -8.17
N ILE A 18 -7.52 -9.23 -9.06
CA ILE A 18 -7.59 -10.65 -8.68
C ILE A 18 -6.43 -11.47 -9.21
N ARG A 19 -5.47 -10.82 -9.88
CA ARG A 19 -4.31 -11.51 -10.46
C ARG A 19 -3.10 -11.42 -9.54
N GLY A 20 -2.35 -12.49 -9.51
CA GLY A 20 -1.08 -12.52 -8.83
C GLY A 20 -1.17 -12.41 -7.33
N ASN A 21 -0.07 -12.03 -6.70
CA ASN A 21 0.00 -11.89 -5.27
C ASN A 21 -0.61 -10.56 -4.84
N ILE A 22 -1.63 -10.62 -3.99
CA ILE A 22 -2.37 -9.43 -3.60
C ILE A 22 -1.48 -8.42 -2.85
N TYR A 23 -0.57 -8.90 -2.01
CA TYR A 23 0.32 -8.00 -1.27
C TYR A 23 1.28 -7.27 -2.22
N ASP A 24 1.86 -7.99 -3.18
CA ASP A 24 2.77 -7.39 -4.15
C ASP A 24 2.03 -6.36 -5.00
N ASN A 25 0.82 -6.66 -5.41
CA ASN A 25 -0.01 -5.72 -6.16
C ASN A 25 -0.32 -4.48 -5.35
N PHE A 26 -0.61 -4.65 -4.07
CA PHE A 26 -0.88 -3.54 -3.17
C PHE A 26 0.38 -2.68 -2.96
N MET A 27 1.54 -3.30 -2.80
CA MET A 27 2.81 -2.58 -2.67
C MET A 27 3.08 -1.73 -3.91
N PHE A 28 2.90 -2.32 -5.07
CA PHE A 28 3.08 -1.61 -6.34
C PHE A 28 2.10 -0.44 -6.46
N PHE A 29 0.85 -0.68 -6.16
CA PHE A 29 -0.19 0.36 -6.18
C PHE A 29 0.17 1.50 -5.22
N SER A 30 0.58 1.17 -4.02
CA SER A 30 0.93 2.17 -3.01
C SER A 30 2.13 3.01 -3.44
N TYR A 31 3.15 2.36 -3.95
CA TYR A 31 4.35 3.03 -4.42
C TYR A 31 4.02 4.01 -5.55
N LYS A 32 3.22 3.55 -6.48
CA LYS A 32 2.80 4.35 -7.62
C LYS A 32 1.91 5.53 -7.20
N THR A 33 0.98 5.27 -6.29
CA THR A 33 0.06 6.31 -5.80
C THR A 33 0.80 7.40 -5.04
N LEU A 34 1.85 7.04 -4.32
CA LEU A 34 2.66 8.02 -3.58
C LEU A 34 3.61 8.81 -4.49
N GLY A 35 3.56 8.57 -5.81
CA GLY A 35 4.31 9.36 -6.75
C GLY A 35 5.81 9.17 -6.66
N ALA A 36 6.25 7.93 -6.49
CA ALA A 36 7.65 7.60 -6.23
C ALA A 36 8.63 8.19 -7.24
N ASP A 37 8.19 8.40 -8.46
CA ASP A 37 9.09 8.80 -9.55
C ASP A 37 9.13 10.29 -9.80
N LYS A 38 8.30 11.07 -9.10
CA LYS A 38 8.06 12.45 -9.56
C LYS A 38 8.41 13.56 -8.57
N ASP A 39 8.57 13.26 -7.29
CA ASP A 39 8.65 14.35 -6.34
C ASP A 39 9.43 13.94 -5.08
N ASP A 40 10.55 14.60 -4.87
CA ASP A 40 11.37 14.41 -3.67
C ASP A 40 10.63 14.81 -2.38
N LYS A 41 9.58 15.59 -2.52
CA LYS A 41 8.76 16.02 -1.39
C LYS A 41 8.24 14.83 -0.56
N TYR A 42 7.87 13.74 -1.24
CA TYR A 42 7.30 12.59 -0.58
C TYR A 42 8.28 11.44 -0.34
N LYS A 43 9.54 11.66 -0.66
CA LYS A 43 10.56 10.62 -0.54
C LYS A 43 10.62 10.03 0.87
N HIS A 44 10.64 10.88 1.86
CA HIS A 44 10.73 10.48 3.27
C HIS A 44 9.47 9.73 3.70
N THR A 45 8.32 10.24 3.28
CA THR A 45 7.04 9.62 3.57
C THR A 45 6.93 8.23 2.93
N ARG A 46 7.38 8.11 1.68
CA ARG A 46 7.38 6.82 0.99
C ARG A 46 8.23 5.79 1.71
N ALA A 47 9.42 6.17 2.10
CA ALA A 47 10.33 5.27 2.80
C ALA A 47 9.72 4.77 4.10
N SER A 48 9.15 5.68 4.88
CA SER A 48 8.52 5.35 6.15
C SER A 48 7.33 4.42 5.97
N ILE A 49 6.51 4.68 4.96
CA ILE A 49 5.33 3.87 4.70
C ILE A 49 5.71 2.48 4.21
N LEU A 50 6.69 2.38 3.31
CA LEU A 50 7.15 1.09 2.83
C LEU A 50 7.72 0.25 3.97
N GLU A 51 8.48 0.88 4.86
CA GLU A 51 9.00 0.21 6.03
C GLU A 51 7.88 -0.28 6.94
N PHE A 52 6.90 0.57 7.21
CA PHE A 52 5.73 0.20 8.01
C PHE A 52 4.98 -0.97 7.38
N MET A 53 4.78 -0.93 6.08
CA MET A 53 4.08 -2.00 5.37
C MET A 53 4.84 -3.32 5.46
N THR A 54 6.16 -3.27 5.36
CA THR A 54 6.99 -4.46 5.48
C THR A 54 6.88 -5.08 6.87
N HIS A 55 6.92 -4.26 7.91
CA HIS A 55 6.82 -4.73 9.29
C HIS A 55 5.41 -5.22 9.65
N ASN A 56 4.40 -4.74 8.94
CA ASN A 56 3.00 -5.06 9.24
C ASN A 56 2.35 -5.88 8.13
N LYS A 57 3.13 -6.66 7.42
CA LYS A 57 2.65 -7.42 6.27
C LYS A 57 1.43 -8.29 6.58
N ASN A 58 1.47 -9.02 7.69
CA ASN A 58 0.39 -9.94 8.02
C ASN A 58 -0.92 -9.21 8.29
N GLU A 59 -0.84 -8.09 8.99
CA GLU A 59 -2.02 -7.27 9.27
C GLU A 59 -2.60 -6.67 7.98
N ILE A 60 -1.72 -6.19 7.11
CA ILE A 60 -2.14 -5.63 5.82
C ILE A 60 -2.81 -6.71 4.96
N LEU A 61 -2.22 -7.90 4.89
CA LEU A 61 -2.80 -9.02 4.16
C LEU A 61 -4.18 -9.36 4.69
N LEU A 62 -4.34 -9.37 6.00
CA LEU A 62 -5.63 -9.67 6.61
C LEU A 62 -6.69 -8.66 6.17
N LYS A 63 -6.33 -7.38 6.17
CA LYS A 63 -7.25 -6.31 5.75
C LYS A 63 -7.53 -6.33 4.26
N LEU A 64 -6.54 -6.70 3.45
CA LEU A 64 -6.72 -6.80 2.00
C LEU A 64 -7.65 -7.96 1.61
N THR A 65 -7.64 -9.03 2.38
CA THR A 65 -8.43 -10.23 2.08
C THR A 65 -9.80 -10.24 2.76
N ARG A 66 -10.05 -9.32 3.67
CA ARG A 66 -11.35 -9.17 4.31
C ARG A 66 -12.35 -8.50 3.39
N ASN A 67 -13.58 -8.92 3.50
CA ASN A 67 -14.68 -8.28 2.78
C ASN A 67 -15.23 -7.09 3.55
#